data_4c18bf393f7019b94be8682af7be1280
#
_entry.id   4c18bf393f7019b94be8682af7be1280
#
_cell.length_a   1.000
_cell.length_b   1.000
_cell.length_c   1.000
_cell.angle_alpha   90.00
_cell.angle_beta   90.00
_cell.angle_gamma   90.00
#
_symmetry.space_group_name_H-M   'P 1'
#
loop_
_entity.id
_entity.type
_entity.pdbx_description
1 polymer ?
#
loop_
_entity_poly.entity_id
_entity_poly.type
_entity_poly.pdbx_seq_one_letter_code
_entity_poly.pdbx_strand_id
1 'polypeptide(L)'
;GHNHPCTVWTGDTQQNFLWLVDHGLTLSQEYIMRFGKIHACSGAIEQMQHYYQLMPYGMRTDFARAFNKELYPFLYDEEQYSAVEAYRAYYSIDKRRFAKWEKGTPAPYWWEELK
;
A
#
# COMPACT_ATOMS: atom_id res chain seq x y z
N GLY A 1 -8.13 -1.67 -12.51
CA GLY A 1 -8.38 -0.91 -13.71
C GLY A 1 -7.52 0.33 -13.81
N HIS A 2 -7.51 0.91 -14.99
CA HIS A 2 -6.69 2.09 -15.29
C HIS A 2 -7.03 3.30 -14.42
N ASN A 3 -8.29 3.38 -13.98
CA ASN A 3 -8.78 4.54 -13.23
C ASN A 3 -8.81 4.33 -11.72
N HIS A 4 -8.28 3.22 -11.23
CA HIS A 4 -8.20 3.01 -9.78
C HIS A 4 -7.28 4.08 -9.16
N PRO A 5 -7.69 4.70 -8.03
CA PRO A 5 -6.90 5.77 -7.42
C PRO A 5 -5.44 5.41 -7.15
N CYS A 6 -5.16 4.18 -6.75
CA CYS A 6 -3.79 3.74 -6.51
C CYS A 6 -2.97 3.64 -7.79
N THR A 7 -3.59 3.23 -8.91
CA THR A 7 -2.93 3.19 -10.21
C THR A 7 -2.60 4.61 -10.68
N VAL A 8 -3.55 5.53 -10.55
CA VAL A 8 -3.34 6.95 -10.90
C VAL A 8 -2.22 7.54 -10.05
N TRP A 9 -2.26 7.32 -8.73
CA TRP A 9 -1.24 7.80 -7.80
C TRP A 9 0.17 7.35 -8.22
N THR A 10 0.30 6.07 -8.61
CA THR A 10 1.58 5.50 -9.01
C THR A 10 2.20 6.25 -10.20
N GLY A 11 1.37 6.70 -11.13
CA GLY A 11 1.83 7.41 -12.32
C GLY A 11 1.97 8.92 -12.15
N ASP A 12 1.61 9.49 -10.99
CA ASP A 12 1.63 10.93 -10.79
C ASP A 12 3.03 11.52 -10.69
N THR A 13 3.95 10.83 -10.03
CA THR A 13 5.34 11.29 -9.92
C THR A 13 6.31 10.13 -9.98
N GLN A 14 7.58 10.43 -10.32
CA GLN A 14 8.65 9.41 -10.30
C GLN A 14 8.83 8.81 -8.92
N GLN A 15 8.73 9.61 -7.87
CA GLN A 15 8.93 9.12 -6.50
C GLN A 15 7.78 8.21 -6.06
N ASN A 16 6.55 8.47 -6.50
CA ASN A 16 5.43 7.55 -6.25
C ASN A 16 5.68 6.20 -6.92
N PHE A 17 6.12 6.23 -8.17
CA PHE A 17 6.41 5.01 -8.93
C PHE A 17 7.53 4.20 -8.29
N LEU A 18 8.63 4.86 -7.91
CA LEU A 18 9.76 4.19 -7.26
C LEU A 18 9.38 3.61 -5.89
N TRP A 19 8.51 4.32 -5.15
CA TRP A 19 8.02 3.80 -3.88
C TRP A 19 7.29 2.47 -4.09
N LEU A 20 6.43 2.40 -5.10
CA LEU A 20 5.67 1.17 -5.38
C LEU A 20 6.60 0.02 -5.75
N VAL A 21 7.60 0.28 -6.60
CA VAL A 21 8.58 -0.74 -7.00
C VAL A 21 9.34 -1.26 -5.78
N ASP A 22 9.83 -0.36 -4.95
CA ASP A 22 10.58 -0.72 -3.74
C ASP A 22 9.71 -1.53 -2.77
N HIS A 23 8.47 -1.11 -2.58
CA HIS A 23 7.52 -1.83 -1.74
C HIS A 23 7.24 -3.23 -2.29
N GLY A 24 7.07 -3.35 -3.61
CA GLY A 24 6.84 -4.64 -4.27
C GLY A 24 8.02 -5.59 -4.12
N LEU A 25 9.24 -5.08 -4.23
CA LEU A 25 10.45 -5.88 -4.02
C LEU A 25 10.57 -6.35 -2.57
N THR A 26 10.24 -5.49 -1.63
CA THR A 26 10.24 -5.85 -0.21
C THR A 26 9.21 -6.95 0.08
N LEU A 27 8.01 -6.84 -0.48
CA LEU A 27 6.98 -7.87 -0.35
C LEU A 27 7.43 -9.20 -0.96
N SER A 28 8.14 -9.15 -2.07
CA SER A 28 8.69 -10.35 -2.71
C SER A 28 9.69 -11.06 -1.81
N GLN A 29 10.55 -10.31 -1.14
CA GLN A 29 11.50 -10.87 -0.19
C GLN A 29 10.79 -11.50 1.01
N GLU A 30 9.77 -10.83 1.53
CA GLU A 30 8.94 -11.34 2.62
C GLU A 30 8.26 -12.66 2.22
N TYR A 31 7.78 -12.74 0.99
CA TYR A 31 7.16 -13.95 0.47
C TYR A 31 8.15 -15.13 0.44
N ILE A 32 9.38 -14.86 -0.01
CA ILE A 32 10.43 -15.90 -0.02
C ILE A 32 10.70 -16.40 1.40
N MET A 33 10.80 -15.50 2.36
CA MET A 33 11.07 -15.84 3.75
C MET A 33 9.96 -16.72 4.35
N ARG A 34 8.70 -16.43 4.01
CA ARG A 34 7.55 -17.15 4.58
C ARG A 34 7.28 -18.49 3.90
N PHE A 35 7.45 -18.56 2.59
CA PHE A 35 7.00 -19.70 1.79
C PHE A 35 8.13 -20.46 1.11
N GLY A 36 9.36 -19.95 1.15
CA GLY A 36 10.50 -20.57 0.50
C GLY A 36 10.42 -20.61 -1.01
N LYS A 37 9.58 -19.73 -1.61
CA LYS A 37 9.35 -19.68 -3.06
C LYS A 37 9.47 -18.26 -3.56
N ILE A 38 9.84 -18.11 -4.82
CA ILE A 38 9.84 -16.80 -5.48
C ILE A 38 8.44 -16.55 -6.03
N HIS A 39 7.86 -15.38 -5.68
CA HIS A 39 6.55 -15.00 -6.19
C HIS A 39 6.62 -14.76 -7.69
N ALA A 40 5.59 -15.16 -8.43
CA ALA A 40 5.56 -15.05 -9.88
C ALA A 40 5.70 -13.62 -10.41
N CYS A 41 5.28 -12.62 -9.62
CA CYS A 41 5.35 -11.22 -10.02
C CYS A 41 6.72 -10.56 -9.77
N SER A 42 7.66 -11.23 -9.12
CA SER A 42 8.95 -10.62 -8.74
C SER A 42 9.75 -10.12 -9.94
N GLY A 43 9.81 -10.90 -11.00
CA GLY A 43 10.55 -10.51 -12.21
C GLY A 43 9.95 -9.29 -12.89
N ALA A 44 8.62 -9.21 -12.95
CA ALA A 44 7.93 -8.05 -13.52
C ALA A 44 8.21 -6.79 -12.72
N ILE A 45 8.20 -6.90 -11.38
CA ILE A 45 8.47 -5.77 -10.50
C ILE A 45 9.90 -5.27 -10.69
N GLU A 46 10.87 -6.17 -10.79
CA GLU A 46 12.27 -5.80 -11.03
C GLU A 46 12.44 -5.05 -12.36
N GLN A 47 11.72 -5.46 -13.40
CA GLN A 47 11.77 -4.77 -14.69
C GLN A 47 11.11 -3.40 -14.64
N MET A 48 10.04 -3.24 -13.87
CA MET A 48 9.31 -1.99 -13.77
C MET A 48 10.19 -0.85 -13.27
N GLN A 49 11.17 -1.12 -12.41
CA GLN A 49 12.04 -0.07 -11.86
C GLN A 49 12.77 0.73 -12.94
N HIS A 50 12.95 0.16 -14.13
CA HIS A 50 13.64 0.83 -15.23
C HIS A 50 12.75 1.85 -15.97
N TYR A 51 11.46 1.89 -15.67
CA TYR A 51 10.50 2.76 -16.35
C TYR A 51 10.14 4.03 -15.58
N TYR A 52 10.79 4.28 -14.43
CA TYR A 52 10.42 5.43 -13.60
C TYR A 52 10.58 6.77 -14.33
N GLN A 53 11.50 6.86 -15.29
CA GLN A 53 11.76 8.08 -16.04
C GLN A 53 10.60 8.47 -16.95
N LEU A 54 9.68 7.56 -17.22
CA LEU A 54 8.47 7.84 -18.00
C LEU A 54 7.42 8.60 -17.19
N MET A 55 7.58 8.65 -15.87
CA MET A 55 6.64 9.34 -14.98
C MET A 55 7.06 10.81 -14.83
N PRO A 56 6.10 11.71 -14.57
CA PRO A 56 6.43 13.12 -14.30
C PRO A 56 7.39 13.24 -13.13
N TYR A 57 8.39 14.11 -13.28
CA TYR A 57 9.33 14.37 -12.20
C TYR A 57 8.61 14.98 -11.01
N GLY A 58 8.87 14.47 -9.82
CA GLY A 58 8.25 14.99 -8.62
C GLY A 58 8.51 14.13 -7.39
N MET A 59 8.29 14.76 -6.24
CA MET A 59 8.43 14.11 -4.94
C MET A 59 7.26 13.17 -4.67
N ARG A 60 7.43 12.26 -3.71
CA ARG A 60 6.35 11.37 -3.28
C ARG A 60 5.21 12.19 -2.67
N THR A 61 4.00 11.95 -3.14
CA THR A 61 2.78 12.54 -2.59
C THR A 61 2.15 11.58 -1.57
N ASP A 62 1.18 12.07 -0.80
CA ASP A 62 0.45 11.21 0.12
C ASP A 62 -0.29 10.12 -0.66
N PHE A 63 -0.46 8.96 -0.07
CA PHE A 63 -1.08 7.81 -0.72
C PHE A 63 -2.53 8.10 -1.10
N ALA A 64 -2.95 7.52 -2.23
CA ALA A 64 -4.34 7.58 -2.64
C ALA A 64 -5.23 6.87 -1.62
N ARG A 65 -6.43 7.43 -1.40
CA ARG A 65 -7.44 6.84 -0.51
C ARG A 65 -8.50 6.17 -1.35
N ALA A 66 -8.64 4.85 -1.21
CA ALA A 66 -9.54 4.06 -2.03
C ALA A 66 -10.58 3.37 -1.14
N PHE A 67 -11.34 4.16 -0.38
CA PHE A 67 -12.40 3.68 0.49
C PHE A 67 -13.76 3.92 -0.14
N ASN A 68 -14.77 3.23 0.37
CA ASN A 68 -16.14 3.52 0.01
C ASN A 68 -16.54 4.88 0.62
N LYS A 69 -16.71 5.89 -0.22
CA LYS A 69 -17.02 7.26 0.23
C LYS A 69 -18.37 7.38 0.92
N GLU A 70 -19.32 6.52 0.57
CA GLU A 70 -20.65 6.55 1.18
C GLU A 70 -20.61 6.00 2.60
N LEU A 71 -19.81 4.96 2.84
CA LEU A 71 -19.70 4.34 4.16
C LEU A 71 -18.70 5.02 5.08
N TYR A 72 -17.60 5.55 4.49
CA TYR A 72 -16.46 6.07 5.26
C TYR A 72 -16.02 7.46 4.79
N PRO A 73 -16.95 8.45 4.71
CA PRO A 73 -16.56 9.77 4.23
C PRO A 73 -15.48 10.43 5.09
N PHE A 74 -15.47 10.17 6.38
CA PHE A 74 -14.48 10.76 7.32
C PHE A 74 -13.05 10.31 7.04
N LEU A 75 -12.84 9.17 6.38
CA LEU A 75 -11.50 8.69 6.03
C LEU A 75 -10.86 9.49 4.88
N TYR A 76 -11.62 10.37 4.25
CA TYR A 76 -11.12 11.27 3.21
C TYR A 76 -10.73 12.65 3.76
N ASP A 77 -10.89 12.88 5.06
CA ASP A 77 -10.52 14.13 5.71
C ASP A 77 -9.01 14.20 5.91
N GLU A 78 -8.34 14.96 5.07
CA GLU A 78 -6.88 15.10 5.09
C GLU A 78 -6.38 15.87 6.31
N GLU A 79 -7.22 16.68 6.94
CA GLU A 79 -6.86 17.39 8.15
C GLU A 79 -6.86 16.48 9.38
N GLN A 80 -7.77 15.49 9.40
CA GLN A 80 -7.91 14.58 10.52
C GLN A 80 -7.00 13.35 10.40
N TYR A 81 -6.87 12.83 9.18
CA TYR A 81 -6.11 11.61 8.93
C TYR A 81 -5.13 11.78 7.78
N SER A 82 -3.87 11.38 7.97
CA SER A 82 -3.00 11.06 6.84
C SER A 82 -3.55 9.82 6.14
N ALA A 83 -3.08 9.54 4.92
CA ALA A 83 -3.54 8.35 4.21
C ALA A 83 -3.23 7.07 5.00
N VAL A 84 -2.04 6.98 5.60
CA VAL A 84 -1.66 5.82 6.43
C VAL A 84 -2.58 5.66 7.62
N GLU A 85 -2.87 6.76 8.33
CA GLU A 85 -3.78 6.73 9.46
C GLU A 85 -5.20 6.33 9.04
N ALA A 86 -5.66 6.81 7.87
CA ALA A 86 -6.96 6.46 7.33
C ALA A 86 -7.04 4.96 7.03
N TYR A 87 -6.02 4.38 6.42
CA TYR A 87 -6.00 2.94 6.13
C TYR A 87 -5.95 2.10 7.41
N ARG A 88 -5.20 2.53 8.41
CA ARG A 88 -5.16 1.83 9.71
C ARG A 88 -6.53 1.85 10.38
N ALA A 89 -7.21 3.00 10.35
CA ALA A 89 -8.57 3.12 10.90
C ALA A 89 -9.56 2.24 10.13
N TYR A 90 -9.51 2.27 8.81
CA TYR A 90 -10.36 1.42 7.98
C TYR A 90 -10.15 -0.06 8.29
N TYR A 91 -8.90 -0.48 8.41
CA TYR A 91 -8.57 -1.87 8.68
C TYR A 91 -9.12 -2.30 10.04
N SER A 92 -9.01 -1.43 11.05
CA SER A 92 -9.54 -1.70 12.37
C SER A 92 -11.08 -1.80 12.38
N ILE A 93 -11.76 -0.93 11.63
CA ILE A 93 -13.23 -0.88 11.61
C ILE A 93 -13.81 -2.03 10.78
N ASP A 94 -13.31 -2.24 9.58
CA ASP A 94 -13.95 -3.09 8.58
C ASP A 94 -13.31 -4.47 8.45
N LYS A 95 -12.00 -4.57 8.66
CA LYS A 95 -11.24 -5.80 8.39
C LYS A 95 -10.76 -6.54 9.63
N ARG A 96 -11.03 -6.03 10.82
CA ARG A 96 -10.53 -6.65 12.06
C ARG A 96 -10.91 -8.13 12.17
N ARG A 97 -12.13 -8.48 11.83
CA ARG A 97 -12.63 -9.86 11.94
C ARG A 97 -11.94 -10.83 10.99
N PHE A 98 -11.30 -10.31 9.92
CA PHE A 98 -10.57 -11.11 8.93
C PHE A 98 -9.07 -11.11 9.15
N ALA A 99 -8.57 -10.25 10.04
CA ALA A 99 -7.13 -10.12 10.26
C ALA A 99 -6.56 -11.35 10.96
N LYS A 100 -5.46 -11.87 10.41
CA LYS A 100 -4.75 -13.01 10.99
C LYS A 100 -3.26 -12.74 10.95
N TRP A 101 -2.61 -13.00 12.06
CA TRP A 101 -1.18 -12.77 12.22
C TRP A 101 -0.51 -14.14 12.37
N GLU A 102 -0.28 -14.80 11.22
CA GLU A 102 0.17 -16.20 11.16
C GLU A 102 1.67 -16.30 10.89
N LYS A 103 2.21 -17.51 10.99
CA LYS A 103 3.60 -17.87 10.68
C LYS A 103 4.63 -17.07 11.46
N GLY A 104 4.32 -16.81 12.72
CA GLY A 104 5.23 -16.13 13.62
C GLY A 104 5.30 -14.63 13.45
N THR A 105 4.49 -14.06 12.56
CA THR A 105 4.43 -12.60 12.36
C THR A 105 3.49 -11.98 13.40
N PRO A 106 3.98 -11.08 14.27
CA PRO A 106 3.10 -10.42 15.24
C PRO A 106 2.21 -9.39 14.57
N ALA A 107 1.09 -9.05 15.23
CA ALA A 107 0.26 -7.93 14.81
C ALA A 107 1.08 -6.63 14.87
N PRO A 108 0.80 -5.65 13.98
CA PRO A 108 1.46 -4.35 14.04
C PRO A 108 1.21 -3.66 15.39
N TYR A 109 2.16 -2.83 15.83
CA TYR A 109 2.05 -2.15 17.12
C TYR A 109 0.79 -1.27 17.24
N TRP A 110 0.33 -0.68 16.14
CA TRP A 110 -0.84 0.20 16.10
C TRP A 110 -2.17 -0.55 16.18
N TRP A 111 -2.17 -1.88 16.03
CA TRP A 111 -3.40 -2.69 15.98
C TRP A 111 -4.22 -2.58 17.26
N GLU A 112 -3.56 -2.66 18.40
CA GLU A 112 -4.23 -2.55 19.71
C GLU A 112 -4.69 -1.12 20.01
N GLU A 113 -3.96 -0.13 19.51
CA GLU A 113 -4.27 1.28 19.74
C GLU A 113 -5.59 1.73 19.11
N LEU A 114 -6.06 1.01 18.10
CA LEU A 114 -7.27 1.35 17.35
C LEU A 114 -8.52 0.57 17.79
N LYS A 115 -8.45 -0.12 18.87
CA LYS A 115 -9.60 -0.87 19.41
C LYS A 115 -10.72 0.02 19.86
#